data_361c99ab327ac4fdceba19b4a98555d8
#
_entry.id   361c99ab327ac4fdceba19b4a98555d8
#
_cell.length_a   1.000
_cell.length_b   1.000
_cell.length_c   1.000
_cell.angle_alpha   90.00
_cell.angle_beta   90.00
_cell.angle_gamma   90.00
#
_symmetry.space_group_name_H-M   'P 1'
#
loop_
_entity.id
_entity.type
_entity.pdbx_description
1 polymer ?
#
loop_
_entity_poly.entity_id
_entity_poly.type
_entity_poly.pdbx_seq_one_letter_code
_entity_poly.pdbx_strand_id
1 'polypeptide(L)'
;MPTLMPHHFLMLLGTFWVGPLLAADLAILNGRVMDPETGLNAVRHVLIDQGRIIAVSETPVTADRVIDAQGLVVAPGFIDLHAHGQDLVSNRFQAADGVTTALELEIGVWPVRHYYASRKGRNLLNYGTTVSHPVARHAAVMGDEDVSGEQDTYRLQAFASPSARRPTSDTELDYTLALLREGMAEGALGFGFGITYTPGASHEEIYRAFAVAAELQALTFVHVR
;
A
#
# COMPACT_ATOMS: atom_id res chain seq x y z
N MET A 1 -18.34 34.42 -77.96
CA MET A 1 -18.77 33.11 -77.51
C MET A 1 -17.71 32.61 -76.48
N PRO A 2 -17.98 32.57 -75.19
CA PRO A 2 -17.06 31.99 -74.23
C PRO A 2 -17.44 30.53 -74.00
N THR A 3 -16.46 29.65 -74.05
CA THR A 3 -16.53 28.21 -73.84
C THR A 3 -16.57 27.91 -72.36
N LEU A 4 -17.62 27.22 -71.92
CA LEU A 4 -17.74 26.69 -70.54
C LEU A 4 -16.85 25.46 -70.39
N MET A 5 -15.95 25.48 -69.40
CA MET A 5 -15.22 24.30 -68.89
C MET A 5 -16.07 23.57 -67.85
N PRO A 6 -16.13 22.23 -67.82
CA PRO A 6 -16.83 21.49 -66.79
C PRO A 6 -15.98 21.38 -65.56
N HIS A 7 -16.55 21.78 -64.42
CA HIS A 7 -15.94 21.56 -63.05
C HIS A 7 -16.14 20.10 -62.64
N HIS A 8 -15.04 19.36 -62.55
CA HIS A 8 -15.05 18.02 -61.95
C HIS A 8 -15.04 18.17 -60.46
N PHE A 9 -16.14 17.80 -59.81
CA PHE A 9 -16.28 17.72 -58.37
C PHE A 9 -15.66 16.40 -57.89
N LEU A 10 -14.44 16.46 -57.34
CA LEU A 10 -13.74 15.30 -56.77
C LEU A 10 -14.32 15.04 -55.39
N MET A 11 -15.19 14.03 -55.28
CA MET A 11 -15.70 13.55 -54.01
C MET A 11 -14.61 12.75 -53.29
N LEU A 12 -13.93 13.32 -52.29
CA LEU A 12 -13.04 12.59 -51.38
C LEU A 12 -13.89 11.72 -50.45
N LEU A 13 -13.98 10.42 -50.76
CA LEU A 13 -14.46 9.41 -49.80
C LEU A 13 -13.40 9.22 -48.69
N GLY A 14 -13.61 9.91 -47.58
CA GLY A 14 -12.84 9.67 -46.39
C GLY A 14 -13.16 8.28 -45.82
N THR A 15 -12.26 7.32 -45.98
CA THR A 15 -12.35 6.03 -45.26
C THR A 15 -12.06 6.29 -43.79
N PHE A 16 -13.11 6.30 -42.98
CA PHE A 16 -12.97 6.21 -41.54
C PHE A 16 -12.37 4.83 -41.20
N TRP A 17 -11.10 4.83 -40.85
CA TRP A 17 -10.43 3.66 -40.32
C TRP A 17 -10.93 3.47 -38.86
N VAL A 18 -11.97 2.65 -38.67
CA VAL A 18 -12.37 2.17 -37.35
C VAL A 18 -11.33 1.11 -36.99
N GLY A 19 -10.30 1.52 -36.23
CA GLY A 19 -9.38 0.58 -35.62
C GLY A 19 -10.17 -0.42 -34.76
N PRO A 20 -9.64 -1.63 -34.50
CA PRO A 20 -10.32 -2.58 -33.64
C PRO A 20 -10.59 -1.91 -32.29
N LEU A 21 -11.85 -1.82 -31.90
CA LEU A 21 -12.22 -1.49 -30.54
C LEU A 21 -11.68 -2.65 -29.69
N LEU A 22 -10.53 -2.44 -29.06
CA LEU A 22 -10.04 -3.40 -28.08
C LEU A 22 -11.10 -3.47 -26.97
N ALA A 23 -11.68 -4.64 -26.79
CA ALA A 23 -12.60 -4.85 -25.69
C ALA A 23 -11.82 -4.67 -24.38
N ALA A 24 -12.43 -4.02 -23.38
CA ALA A 24 -11.82 -3.91 -22.07
C ALA A 24 -11.69 -5.28 -21.41
N ASP A 25 -10.76 -5.44 -20.48
CA ASP A 25 -10.43 -6.73 -19.85
C ASP A 25 -11.61 -7.31 -19.05
N LEU A 26 -12.34 -6.46 -18.31
CA LEU A 26 -13.36 -6.88 -17.35
C LEU A 26 -14.50 -5.87 -17.23
N ALA A 27 -15.73 -6.37 -17.22
CA ALA A 27 -16.92 -5.63 -16.81
C ALA A 27 -17.57 -6.26 -15.58
N ILE A 28 -17.90 -5.43 -14.59
CA ILE A 28 -18.75 -5.83 -13.45
C ILE A 28 -20.11 -5.19 -13.69
N LEU A 29 -21.14 -6.00 -13.90
CA LEU A 29 -22.46 -5.55 -14.28
C LEU A 29 -23.44 -5.62 -13.09
N ASN A 30 -24.44 -4.72 -13.08
CA ASN A 30 -25.61 -4.76 -12.20
C ASN A 30 -25.29 -4.62 -10.68
N GLY A 31 -24.07 -4.25 -10.32
CA GLY A 31 -23.68 -4.12 -8.92
C GLY A 31 -24.14 -2.80 -8.29
N ARG A 32 -24.47 -2.83 -7.00
CA ARG A 32 -24.65 -1.60 -6.22
C ARG A 32 -23.29 -0.99 -5.96
N VAL A 33 -22.89 -0.05 -6.79
CA VAL A 33 -21.60 0.66 -6.62
C VAL A 33 -21.73 1.64 -5.45
N MET A 34 -20.82 1.47 -4.48
CA MET A 34 -20.68 2.36 -3.34
C MET A 34 -19.28 2.98 -3.37
N ASP A 35 -19.20 4.25 -3.71
CA ASP A 35 -17.96 5.01 -3.76
C ASP A 35 -17.98 6.13 -2.71
N PRO A 36 -17.19 5.99 -1.63
CA PRO A 36 -17.19 6.98 -0.54
C PRO A 36 -16.56 8.32 -0.96
N GLU A 37 -15.70 8.34 -2.00
CA GLU A 37 -15.06 9.57 -2.46
C GLU A 37 -16.07 10.49 -3.16
N THR A 38 -16.89 9.94 -4.06
CA THR A 38 -17.88 10.71 -4.83
C THR A 38 -19.25 10.73 -4.18
N GLY A 39 -19.50 9.89 -3.16
CA GLY A 39 -20.81 9.66 -2.55
C GLY A 39 -21.76 8.85 -3.43
N LEU A 40 -21.28 8.23 -4.52
CA LEU A 40 -22.11 7.37 -5.36
C LEU A 40 -22.61 6.16 -4.59
N ASN A 41 -23.92 5.92 -4.64
CA ASN A 41 -24.54 4.73 -4.07
C ASN A 41 -25.74 4.35 -4.94
N ALA A 42 -25.47 3.63 -6.03
CA ALA A 42 -26.49 3.28 -7.01
C ALA A 42 -26.08 2.02 -7.80
N VAL A 43 -27.06 1.37 -8.44
CA VAL A 43 -26.75 0.28 -9.37
C VAL A 43 -26.04 0.84 -10.58
N ARG A 44 -24.86 0.33 -10.86
CA ARG A 44 -23.98 0.76 -11.97
C ARG A 44 -23.24 -0.46 -12.57
N HIS A 45 -22.59 -0.19 -13.68
CA HIS A 45 -21.66 -1.10 -14.35
C HIS A 45 -20.27 -0.51 -14.28
N VAL A 46 -19.27 -1.33 -13.92
CA VAL A 46 -17.87 -0.89 -13.82
C VAL A 46 -17.07 -1.55 -14.94
N LEU A 47 -16.38 -0.74 -15.73
CA LEU A 47 -15.51 -1.21 -16.82
C LEU A 47 -14.05 -1.04 -16.40
N ILE A 48 -13.29 -2.12 -16.55
CA ILE A 48 -11.89 -2.21 -16.12
C ILE A 48 -11.05 -2.62 -17.34
N ASP A 49 -9.98 -1.88 -17.57
CA ASP A 49 -8.99 -2.17 -18.60
C ASP A 49 -7.57 -1.94 -18.04
N GLN A 50 -6.66 -2.86 -18.31
CA GLN A 50 -5.27 -2.82 -17.84
C GLN A 50 -5.14 -2.52 -16.31
N GLY A 51 -6.03 -3.14 -15.52
CA GLY A 51 -6.06 -2.98 -14.07
C GLY A 51 -6.56 -1.62 -13.56
N ARG A 52 -7.19 -0.81 -14.42
CA ARG A 52 -7.77 0.49 -14.07
C ARG A 52 -9.26 0.54 -14.34
N ILE A 53 -10.02 1.18 -13.47
CA ILE A 53 -11.41 1.53 -13.75
C ILE A 53 -11.40 2.65 -14.80
N ILE A 54 -11.98 2.35 -15.97
CA ILE A 54 -12.05 3.32 -17.09
C ILE A 54 -13.45 3.92 -17.24
N ALA A 55 -14.48 3.29 -16.68
CA ALA A 55 -15.83 3.84 -16.62
C ALA A 55 -16.65 3.27 -15.47
N VAL A 56 -17.54 4.10 -14.93
CA VAL A 56 -18.68 3.70 -14.08
C VAL A 56 -19.93 4.20 -14.81
N SER A 57 -20.74 3.26 -15.33
CA SER A 57 -21.81 3.54 -16.30
C SER A 57 -23.20 3.23 -15.76
N GLU A 58 -24.19 3.97 -16.22
CA GLU A 58 -25.62 3.66 -16.00
C GLU A 58 -26.13 2.61 -16.98
N THR A 59 -25.52 2.54 -18.16
CA THR A 59 -25.87 1.57 -19.19
C THR A 59 -24.88 0.41 -19.20
N PRO A 60 -25.33 -0.81 -19.56
CA PRO A 60 -24.46 -1.97 -19.65
C PRO A 60 -23.26 -1.72 -20.57
N VAL A 61 -22.12 -2.24 -20.16
CA VAL A 61 -20.84 -2.18 -20.87
C VAL A 61 -20.40 -3.58 -21.28
N THR A 62 -19.50 -3.69 -22.23
CA THR A 62 -18.97 -4.98 -22.72
C THR A 62 -17.49 -5.09 -22.46
N ALA A 63 -17.02 -6.30 -22.18
CA ALA A 63 -15.62 -6.62 -21.95
C ALA A 63 -15.38 -8.09 -22.31
N ASP A 64 -14.09 -8.50 -22.35
CA ASP A 64 -13.71 -9.89 -22.60
C ASP A 64 -14.18 -10.84 -21.47
N ARG A 65 -14.20 -10.34 -20.23
CA ARG A 65 -14.73 -11.05 -19.07
C ARG A 65 -15.85 -10.23 -18.43
N VAL A 66 -16.87 -10.93 -17.96
CA VAL A 66 -18.03 -10.30 -17.31
C VAL A 66 -18.28 -10.99 -15.96
N ILE A 67 -18.48 -10.16 -14.92
CA ILE A 67 -19.00 -10.58 -13.62
C ILE A 67 -20.37 -9.95 -13.45
N ASP A 68 -21.41 -10.75 -13.29
CA ASP A 68 -22.73 -10.24 -12.90
C ASP A 68 -22.76 -10.09 -11.37
N ALA A 69 -22.86 -8.86 -10.90
CA ALA A 69 -22.91 -8.49 -9.50
C ALA A 69 -24.35 -8.12 -9.07
N GLN A 70 -25.38 -8.62 -9.73
CA GLN A 70 -26.77 -8.37 -9.36
C GLN A 70 -27.02 -8.77 -7.89
N GLY A 71 -27.52 -7.83 -7.10
CA GLY A 71 -27.76 -8.02 -5.67
C GLY A 71 -26.53 -7.91 -4.78
N LEU A 72 -25.35 -7.69 -5.35
CA LEU A 72 -24.08 -7.50 -4.62
C LEU A 72 -23.67 -6.04 -4.57
N VAL A 73 -22.79 -5.74 -3.59
CA VAL A 73 -22.12 -4.45 -3.49
C VAL A 73 -20.80 -4.51 -4.26
N VAL A 74 -20.51 -3.45 -5.01
CA VAL A 74 -19.21 -3.18 -5.62
C VAL A 74 -18.64 -1.93 -4.97
N ALA A 75 -17.55 -2.08 -4.24
CA ALA A 75 -16.91 -1.00 -3.51
C ALA A 75 -15.39 -1.06 -3.69
N PRO A 76 -14.65 0.03 -3.42
CA PRO A 76 -13.20 -0.04 -3.28
C PRO A 76 -12.79 -1.09 -2.26
N GLY A 77 -11.71 -1.82 -2.51
CA GLY A 77 -11.17 -2.77 -1.54
C GLY A 77 -10.67 -2.04 -0.29
N PHE A 78 -10.74 -2.72 0.86
CA PHE A 78 -10.31 -2.15 2.12
C PHE A 78 -8.79 -1.97 2.16
N ILE A 79 -8.36 -0.87 2.81
CA ILE A 79 -6.98 -0.61 3.18
C ILE A 79 -6.87 -0.85 4.68
N ASP A 80 -6.21 -1.94 5.06
CA ASP A 80 -5.96 -2.27 6.45
C ASP A 80 -4.67 -1.58 6.91
N LEU A 81 -4.80 -0.62 7.83
CA LEU A 81 -3.70 0.19 8.37
C LEU A 81 -3.02 -0.45 9.57
N HIS A 82 -3.52 -1.58 10.07
CA HIS A 82 -3.01 -2.29 11.24
C HIS A 82 -2.93 -3.80 10.96
N ALA A 83 -2.25 -4.13 9.87
CA ALA A 83 -2.17 -5.50 9.38
C ALA A 83 -0.88 -6.18 9.85
N HIS A 84 -0.99 -7.01 10.88
CA HIS A 84 0.05 -7.98 11.24
C HIS A 84 -0.12 -9.27 10.43
N GLY A 85 0.92 -10.12 10.37
CA GLY A 85 0.84 -11.37 9.62
C GLY A 85 0.78 -11.15 8.11
N GLN A 86 1.88 -10.70 7.56
CA GLN A 86 2.05 -10.35 6.14
C GLN A 86 2.53 -11.53 5.28
N ASP A 87 2.22 -12.76 5.68
CA ASP A 87 2.51 -13.97 4.91
C ASP A 87 1.38 -14.28 3.90
N LEU A 88 1.65 -15.23 2.99
CA LEU A 88 0.70 -15.57 1.93
C LEU A 88 -0.62 -16.17 2.47
N VAL A 89 -0.57 -16.86 3.61
CA VAL A 89 -1.79 -17.46 4.22
C VAL A 89 -2.67 -16.35 4.79
N SER A 90 -2.08 -15.44 5.57
CA SER A 90 -2.77 -14.26 6.12
C SER A 90 -3.35 -13.39 5.00
N ASN A 91 -2.60 -13.15 3.92
CA ASN A 91 -3.10 -12.38 2.78
C ASN A 91 -4.32 -13.01 2.10
N ARG A 92 -4.42 -14.36 2.08
CA ARG A 92 -5.61 -15.03 1.54
C ARG A 92 -6.86 -14.77 2.37
N PHE A 93 -6.75 -14.80 3.69
CA PHE A 93 -7.86 -14.47 4.58
C PHE A 93 -8.24 -12.99 4.46
N GLN A 94 -7.27 -12.10 4.47
CA GLN A 94 -7.50 -10.66 4.27
C GLN A 94 -8.18 -10.39 2.92
N ALA A 95 -7.73 -11.02 1.84
CA ALA A 95 -8.35 -10.88 0.51
C ALA A 95 -9.79 -11.40 0.50
N ALA A 96 -10.08 -12.51 1.21
CA ALA A 96 -11.44 -13.05 1.34
C ALA A 96 -12.38 -12.10 2.09
N ASP A 97 -11.84 -11.28 3.00
CA ASP A 97 -12.57 -10.22 3.72
C ASP A 97 -12.65 -8.89 2.93
N GLY A 98 -12.10 -8.86 1.70
CA GLY A 98 -12.17 -7.67 0.83
C GLY A 98 -11.02 -6.68 1.03
N VAL A 99 -9.97 -7.03 1.76
CA VAL A 99 -8.76 -6.22 1.87
C VAL A 99 -7.96 -6.31 0.57
N THR A 100 -7.55 -5.19 0.03
CA THR A 100 -6.70 -5.09 -1.17
C THR A 100 -5.35 -4.48 -0.89
N THR A 101 -5.20 -3.81 0.26
CA THR A 101 -3.94 -3.24 0.74
C THR A 101 -3.81 -3.50 2.23
N ALA A 102 -2.74 -4.18 2.63
CA ALA A 102 -2.44 -4.48 4.03
C ALA A 102 -1.13 -3.82 4.43
N LEU A 103 -1.18 -2.94 5.45
CA LEU A 103 -0.04 -2.13 5.86
C LEU A 103 0.37 -2.45 7.31
N GLU A 104 1.65 -2.75 7.50
CA GLU A 104 2.27 -2.97 8.82
C GLU A 104 2.78 -1.63 9.36
N LEU A 105 1.89 -0.84 9.97
CA LEU A 105 2.21 0.53 10.36
C LEU A 105 2.56 0.72 11.82
N GLU A 106 1.84 0.05 12.73
CA GLU A 106 1.95 0.29 14.16
C GLU A 106 3.33 -0.05 14.73
N ILE A 107 3.78 -1.27 14.48
CA ILE A 107 5.10 -1.74 14.93
C ILE A 107 6.16 -1.47 13.88
N GLY A 108 5.83 -1.72 12.63
CA GLY A 108 6.75 -1.62 11.53
C GLY A 108 7.80 -2.74 11.50
N VAL A 109 8.81 -2.55 10.70
CA VAL A 109 9.92 -3.50 10.51
C VAL A 109 11.26 -2.76 10.42
N TRP A 110 12.35 -3.49 10.59
CA TRP A 110 13.72 -3.08 10.27
C TRP A 110 14.57 -4.33 9.97
N PRO A 111 15.41 -4.36 8.92
CA PRO A 111 15.55 -3.37 7.84
C PRO A 111 14.35 -3.40 6.87
N VAL A 112 13.93 -2.22 6.45
CA VAL A 112 12.76 -2.06 5.56
C VAL A 112 13.01 -2.65 4.17
N ARG A 113 14.25 -2.55 3.64
CA ARG A 113 14.64 -3.16 2.36
C ARG A 113 14.39 -4.67 2.31
N HIS A 114 14.61 -5.39 3.41
CA HIS A 114 14.40 -6.85 3.47
C HIS A 114 12.90 -7.18 3.41
N TYR A 115 12.06 -6.39 4.07
CA TYR A 115 10.62 -6.54 3.99
C TYR A 115 10.12 -6.43 2.54
N TYR A 116 10.52 -5.41 1.81
CA TYR A 116 10.12 -5.24 0.42
C TYR A 116 10.73 -6.30 -0.50
N ALA A 117 12.00 -6.64 -0.33
CA ALA A 117 12.67 -7.66 -1.14
C ALA A 117 12.03 -9.05 -1.00
N SER A 118 11.65 -9.44 0.22
CA SER A 118 11.03 -10.76 0.48
C SER A 118 9.63 -10.89 -0.11
N ARG A 119 8.92 -9.78 -0.32
CA ARG A 119 7.51 -9.74 -0.79
C ARG A 119 7.36 -9.44 -2.26
N LYS A 120 8.38 -8.90 -2.90
CA LYS A 120 8.34 -8.52 -4.31
C LYS A 120 7.94 -9.69 -5.21
N GLY A 121 6.78 -9.57 -5.88
CA GLY A 121 6.24 -10.59 -6.78
C GLY A 121 5.68 -11.84 -6.07
N ARG A 122 5.55 -11.82 -4.74
CA ARG A 122 5.05 -12.95 -3.93
C ARG A 122 3.83 -12.61 -3.10
N ASN A 123 3.50 -11.34 -2.98
CA ASN A 123 2.36 -10.88 -2.17
C ASN A 123 1.07 -10.91 -3.00
N LEU A 124 -0.03 -11.29 -2.37
CA LEU A 124 -1.35 -11.28 -2.99
C LEU A 124 -1.99 -9.89 -2.96
N LEU A 125 -1.73 -9.13 -1.89
CA LEU A 125 -2.24 -7.78 -1.67
C LEU A 125 -1.18 -6.74 -1.92
N ASN A 126 -1.59 -5.48 -2.10
CA ASN A 126 -0.66 -4.36 -1.94
C ASN A 126 -0.18 -4.33 -0.49
N TYR A 127 1.07 -3.95 -0.28
CA TYR A 127 1.71 -3.99 1.04
C TYR A 127 2.62 -2.79 1.25
N GLY A 128 2.84 -2.47 2.52
CA GLY A 128 3.76 -1.44 2.95
C GLY A 128 4.01 -1.54 4.44
N THR A 129 5.04 -0.84 4.91
CA THR A 129 5.45 -0.87 6.31
C THR A 129 6.01 0.47 6.76
N THR A 130 6.00 0.71 8.06
CA THR A 130 6.80 1.74 8.72
C THR A 130 8.17 1.20 9.09
N VAL A 131 9.12 2.08 9.41
CA VAL A 131 10.35 1.69 10.10
C VAL A 131 10.06 1.52 11.59
N SER A 132 10.49 0.41 12.16
CA SER A 132 10.21 0.03 13.54
C SER A 132 11.18 0.69 14.53
N HIS A 133 10.70 1.56 15.42
CA HIS A 133 11.49 2.04 16.55
C HIS A 133 11.95 0.90 17.48
N PRO A 134 11.08 -0.04 17.95
CA PRO A 134 11.51 -1.11 18.82
C PRO A 134 12.60 -2.01 18.23
N VAL A 135 12.49 -2.32 16.92
CA VAL A 135 13.45 -3.21 16.25
C VAL A 135 14.75 -2.50 15.95
N ALA A 136 14.73 -1.25 15.50
CA ALA A 136 15.91 -0.42 15.31
C ALA A 136 16.67 -0.22 16.64
N ARG A 137 15.93 0.04 17.73
CA ARG A 137 16.47 0.11 19.08
C ARG A 137 17.12 -1.21 19.52
N HIS A 138 16.50 -2.35 19.22
CA HIS A 138 17.07 -3.65 19.52
C HIS A 138 18.40 -3.85 18.80
N ALA A 139 18.46 -3.58 17.51
CA ALA A 139 19.67 -3.66 16.70
C ALA A 139 20.80 -2.75 17.25
N ALA A 140 20.46 -1.52 17.64
CA ALA A 140 21.43 -0.57 18.20
C ALA A 140 22.00 -1.03 19.56
N VAL A 141 21.17 -1.66 20.40
CA VAL A 141 21.54 -2.08 21.76
C VAL A 141 22.27 -3.40 21.78
N MET A 142 21.89 -4.33 20.91
CA MET A 142 22.45 -5.70 20.88
C MET A 142 23.61 -5.84 19.91
N GLY A 143 23.84 -4.85 19.03
CA GLY A 143 24.85 -4.92 17.98
C GLY A 143 24.52 -5.96 16.92
N ASP A 144 23.25 -6.31 16.76
CA ASP A 144 22.78 -7.33 15.84
C ASP A 144 22.44 -6.70 14.50
N GLU A 145 23.32 -6.85 13.53
CA GLU A 145 23.14 -6.41 12.14
C GLU A 145 22.52 -7.50 11.25
N ASP A 146 22.48 -8.74 11.71
CA ASP A 146 21.97 -9.88 10.94
C ASP A 146 20.49 -10.12 11.22
N VAL A 147 19.64 -9.55 10.39
CA VAL A 147 18.18 -9.73 10.38
C VAL A 147 17.74 -10.64 9.24
N SER A 148 18.49 -11.68 8.95
CA SER A 148 18.20 -12.68 7.90
C SER A 148 17.01 -13.59 8.23
N GLY A 149 16.52 -13.56 9.47
CA GLY A 149 15.37 -14.36 9.94
C GLY A 149 14.00 -13.79 9.50
N GLU A 150 12.95 -14.57 9.78
CA GLU A 150 11.57 -14.08 9.63
C GLU A 150 11.34 -12.85 10.50
N GLN A 151 10.79 -11.80 9.92
CA GLN A 151 10.64 -10.50 10.59
C GLN A 151 9.76 -10.56 11.85
N ASP A 152 8.79 -11.47 11.90
CA ASP A 152 7.97 -11.69 13.10
C ASP A 152 8.80 -12.26 14.25
N THR A 153 9.72 -13.16 13.95
CA THR A 153 10.65 -13.70 14.97
C THR A 153 11.54 -12.60 15.53
N TYR A 154 12.07 -11.73 14.66
CA TYR A 154 12.94 -10.64 15.07
C TYR A 154 12.20 -9.59 15.94
N ARG A 155 10.95 -9.28 15.61
CA ARG A 155 10.08 -8.42 16.43
C ARG A 155 9.85 -9.01 17.81
N LEU A 156 9.53 -10.30 17.90
CA LEU A 156 9.36 -10.98 19.19
C LEU A 156 10.65 -10.97 20.02
N GLN A 157 11.81 -11.15 19.39
CA GLN A 157 13.10 -11.03 20.06
C GLN A 157 13.33 -9.62 20.59
N ALA A 158 13.04 -8.58 19.81
CA ALA A 158 13.19 -7.19 20.22
C ALA A 158 12.34 -6.88 21.48
N PHE A 159 11.10 -7.38 21.55
CA PHE A 159 10.21 -7.15 22.69
C PHE A 159 10.59 -7.96 23.94
N ALA A 160 11.11 -9.17 23.74
CA ALA A 160 11.49 -10.06 24.85
C ALA A 160 12.88 -9.76 25.41
N SER A 161 13.74 -9.09 24.65
CA SER A 161 15.15 -8.90 25.02
C SER A 161 15.36 -7.87 26.13
N PRO A 162 16.54 -7.87 26.79
CA PRO A 162 16.93 -6.80 27.71
C PRO A 162 16.93 -5.41 27.07
N SER A 163 17.12 -5.33 25.74
CA SER A 163 17.04 -4.04 25.03
C SER A 163 15.71 -3.33 25.25
N ALA A 164 14.60 -4.03 25.33
CA ALA A 164 13.30 -3.42 25.54
C ALA A 164 13.15 -2.78 26.94
N ARG A 165 13.93 -3.23 27.93
CA ARG A 165 13.74 -2.91 29.36
C ARG A 165 14.74 -1.95 29.96
N ARG A 166 15.91 -1.75 29.37
CA ARG A 166 16.91 -0.80 29.86
C ARG A 166 16.94 0.50 29.06
N PRO A 167 17.33 1.63 29.63
CA PRO A 167 17.59 2.85 28.86
C PRO A 167 18.70 2.62 27.83
N THR A 168 18.66 3.35 26.73
CA THR A 168 19.78 3.47 25.78
C THR A 168 20.86 4.40 26.34
N SER A 169 22.12 4.14 26.01
CA SER A 169 23.17 5.16 26.07
C SER A 169 23.00 6.18 24.94
N ASP A 170 23.69 7.32 25.03
CA ASP A 170 23.64 8.34 23.99
C ASP A 170 24.07 7.77 22.62
N THR A 171 25.14 6.97 22.58
CA THR A 171 25.63 6.32 21.35
C THR A 171 24.61 5.35 20.75
N GLU A 172 23.95 4.53 21.59
CA GLU A 172 22.91 3.63 21.14
C GLU A 172 21.66 4.38 20.66
N LEU A 173 21.32 5.48 21.31
CA LEU A 173 20.23 6.34 20.88
C LEU A 173 20.55 6.99 19.53
N ASP A 174 21.73 7.58 19.37
CA ASP A 174 22.15 8.18 18.11
C ASP A 174 22.14 7.14 16.97
N TYR A 175 22.58 5.91 17.26
CA TYR A 175 22.54 4.84 16.28
C TYR A 175 21.09 4.40 15.96
N THR A 176 20.22 4.27 16.97
CA THR A 176 18.79 4.03 16.76
C THR A 176 18.18 5.07 15.81
N LEU A 177 18.46 6.36 16.04
CA LEU A 177 17.94 7.42 15.18
C LEU A 177 18.52 7.36 13.75
N ALA A 178 19.76 6.91 13.59
CA ALA A 178 20.36 6.68 12.26
C ALA A 178 19.64 5.54 11.52
N LEU A 179 19.35 4.42 12.20
CA LEU A 179 18.60 3.30 11.62
C LEU A 179 17.16 3.68 11.24
N LEU A 180 16.52 4.55 12.02
CA LEU A 180 15.20 5.08 11.67
C LEU A 180 15.24 5.92 10.38
N ARG A 181 16.27 6.76 10.19
CA ARG A 181 16.49 7.52 8.97
C ARG A 181 16.77 6.60 7.77
N GLU A 182 17.58 5.55 7.98
CA GLU A 182 17.86 4.53 6.97
C GLU A 182 16.58 3.86 6.48
N GLY A 183 15.72 3.41 7.41
CA GLY A 183 14.45 2.77 7.05
C GLY A 183 13.53 3.68 6.23
N MET A 184 13.50 4.98 6.52
CA MET A 184 12.77 5.96 5.68
C MET A 184 13.38 6.05 4.27
N ALA A 185 14.70 6.09 4.16
CA ALA A 185 15.38 6.09 2.85
C ALA A 185 15.16 4.79 2.06
N GLU A 186 14.90 3.66 2.74
CA GLU A 186 14.55 2.37 2.16
C GLU A 186 13.07 2.26 1.74
N GLY A 187 12.27 3.31 1.94
CA GLY A 187 10.88 3.39 1.50
C GLY A 187 9.82 3.09 2.56
N ALA A 188 10.16 3.23 3.84
CA ALA A 188 9.15 3.16 4.89
C ALA A 188 8.07 4.25 4.73
N LEU A 189 6.83 3.92 5.08
CA LEU A 189 5.69 4.83 5.00
C LEU A 189 5.60 5.81 6.18
N GLY A 190 6.50 5.68 7.14
CA GLY A 190 6.55 6.46 8.37
C GLY A 190 7.28 5.70 9.47
N PHE A 191 7.02 6.07 10.72
CA PHE A 191 7.63 5.48 11.92
C PHE A 191 6.60 4.67 12.70
N GLY A 192 6.94 3.43 13.04
CA GLY A 192 6.16 2.57 13.93
C GLY A 192 6.73 2.58 15.35
N PHE A 193 5.89 2.82 16.34
CA PHE A 193 6.26 2.92 17.74
C PHE A 193 5.47 1.94 18.60
N GLY A 194 6.09 0.90 19.06
CA GLY A 194 5.54 0.02 20.09
C GLY A 194 5.98 0.45 21.49
N ILE A 195 5.52 1.60 21.96
CA ILE A 195 6.00 2.18 23.25
C ILE A 195 5.70 1.26 24.43
N THR A 196 4.56 0.59 24.43
CA THR A 196 4.22 -0.38 25.47
C THR A 196 5.20 -1.55 25.54
N TYR A 197 5.80 -1.92 24.42
CA TYR A 197 6.75 -3.04 24.31
C TYR A 197 8.19 -2.65 24.62
N THR A 198 8.47 -1.35 24.75
CA THR A 198 9.80 -0.82 25.08
C THR A 198 9.78 0.02 26.36
N PRO A 199 9.45 -0.59 27.53
CA PRO A 199 9.32 0.16 28.78
C PRO A 199 10.63 0.82 29.25
N GLY A 200 11.77 0.40 28.71
CA GLY A 200 13.07 1.03 28.97
C GLY A 200 13.37 2.27 28.13
N ALA A 201 12.56 2.54 27.10
CA ALA A 201 12.74 3.75 26.32
C ALA A 201 12.40 4.98 27.16
N SER A 202 13.34 5.92 27.25
CA SER A 202 13.16 7.17 27.99
C SER A 202 12.24 8.14 27.25
N HIS A 203 11.70 9.14 27.95
CA HIS A 203 10.97 10.23 27.31
C HIS A 203 11.84 10.98 26.29
N GLU A 204 13.14 11.18 26.59
CA GLU A 204 14.09 11.80 25.69
C GLU A 204 14.28 10.99 24.41
N GLU A 205 14.44 9.68 24.52
CA GLU A 205 14.52 8.77 23.37
C GLU A 205 13.30 8.90 22.45
N ILE A 206 12.10 8.79 23.02
CA ILE A 206 10.85 8.91 22.28
C ILE A 206 10.73 10.31 21.65
N TYR A 207 11.02 11.38 22.41
CA TYR A 207 10.98 12.74 21.90
C TYR A 207 11.91 12.93 20.70
N ARG A 208 13.17 12.46 20.80
CA ARG A 208 14.13 12.57 19.71
C ARG A 208 13.75 11.77 18.49
N ALA A 209 13.16 10.58 18.67
CA ALA A 209 12.64 9.78 17.55
C ALA A 209 11.46 10.48 16.84
N PHE A 210 10.54 11.11 17.60
CA PHE A 210 9.48 11.94 17.01
C PHE A 210 10.03 13.21 16.34
N ALA A 211 11.09 13.81 16.88
CA ALA A 211 11.74 14.96 16.25
C ALA A 211 12.33 14.57 14.87
N VAL A 212 12.93 13.38 14.76
CA VAL A 212 13.39 12.85 13.47
C VAL A 212 12.23 12.63 12.51
N ALA A 213 11.10 12.09 12.98
CA ALA A 213 9.92 11.93 12.14
C ALA A 213 9.40 13.29 11.63
N ALA A 214 9.35 14.30 12.51
CA ALA A 214 8.95 15.66 12.15
C ALA A 214 9.91 16.31 11.13
N GLU A 215 11.22 16.17 11.32
CA GLU A 215 12.24 16.64 10.38
C GLU A 215 12.04 16.04 8.98
N LEU A 216 11.72 14.75 8.90
CA LEU A 216 11.48 14.04 7.65
C LEU A 216 10.05 14.20 7.13
N GLN A 217 9.19 14.94 7.82
CA GLN A 217 7.76 15.10 7.53
C GLN A 217 7.04 13.74 7.41
N ALA A 218 7.48 12.76 8.21
CA ALA A 218 6.98 11.40 8.20
C ALA A 218 5.78 11.24 9.14
N LEU A 219 4.86 10.35 8.77
CA LEU A 219 3.76 9.92 9.64
C LEU A 219 4.30 9.08 10.79
N THR A 220 3.57 9.07 11.91
CA THR A 220 3.87 8.23 13.08
C THR A 220 2.65 7.40 13.47
N PHE A 221 2.88 6.14 13.76
CA PHE A 221 1.88 5.18 14.21
C PHE A 221 2.32 4.63 15.56
N VAL A 222 1.44 4.63 16.56
CA VAL A 222 1.87 4.45 17.94
C VAL A 222 0.96 3.49 18.71
N HIS A 223 1.55 2.42 19.22
CA HIS A 223 0.95 1.63 20.30
C HIS A 223 1.34 2.25 21.64
N VAL A 224 0.43 3.00 22.22
CA VAL A 224 0.66 3.71 23.50
C VAL A 224 0.69 2.76 24.70
N ARG A 225 1.18 3.25 25.84
CA ARG A 225 1.12 2.54 27.14
C ARG A 225 -0.26 2.67 27.76
#